data_4869185ea4c09eec7cca457847ef8186
#
_entry.id   4869185ea4c09eec7cca457847ef8186
#
_cell.length_a   1.000
_cell.length_b   1.000
_cell.length_c   1.000
_cell.angle_alpha   90.00
_cell.angle_beta   90.00
_cell.angle_gamma   90.00
#
_symmetry.space_group_name_H-M   'P 1'
#
loop_
_entity.id
_entity.type
_entity.pdbx_description
1 polymer ?
#
loop_
_entity_poly.entity_id
_entity_poly.type
_entity_poly.pdbx_seq_one_letter_code
_entity_poly.pdbx_strand_id
1 'polypeptide(L)'
;MKKESDLVKNLKNKNTQNIAFENLIHQYKKVLYWHIRGILLNHDDTNDVLQNTFVKVFRGIQNFKGDSKLYTWIYRIATNESLNFLRTKSKKFFN
;
A
#
# COMPACT_ATOMS: atom_id res chain seq x y z
N MET A 1 4.45 15.88 -11.50
CA MET A 1 5.56 16.78 -11.42
C MET A 1 6.75 16.21 -10.69
N LYS A 2 7.73 17.06 -10.41
CA LYS A 2 9.00 16.61 -9.83
C LYS A 2 8.88 15.89 -8.50
N LYS A 3 7.89 16.23 -7.68
CA LYS A 3 7.75 15.64 -6.34
C LYS A 3 7.52 14.12 -6.36
N GLU A 4 6.69 13.64 -7.27
CA GLU A 4 6.45 12.20 -7.35
C GLU A 4 7.67 11.46 -7.90
N SER A 5 8.29 12.01 -8.94
CA SER A 5 9.54 11.44 -9.49
C SER A 5 10.64 11.37 -8.45
N ASP A 6 10.78 12.43 -7.65
CA ASP A 6 11.80 12.48 -6.61
C ASP A 6 11.50 11.45 -5.53
N LEU A 7 10.24 11.31 -5.13
CA LEU A 7 9.85 10.31 -4.13
C LEU A 7 10.15 8.91 -4.63
N VAL A 8 9.78 8.57 -5.86
CA VAL A 8 10.05 7.26 -6.43
C VAL A 8 11.55 6.99 -6.47
N LYS A 9 12.32 7.97 -6.94
CA LYS A 9 13.77 7.85 -7.00
C LYS A 9 14.36 7.57 -5.63
N ASN A 10 13.91 8.30 -4.61
CA ASN A 10 14.40 8.14 -3.25
C ASN A 10 13.97 6.81 -2.64
N LEU A 11 12.78 6.32 -2.99
CA LEU A 11 12.31 5.01 -2.54
C LEU A 11 13.14 3.87 -3.11
N LYS A 12 13.72 4.06 -4.30
CA LYS A 12 14.53 3.03 -4.96
C LYS A 12 15.99 3.07 -4.54
N ASN A 13 16.43 4.14 -3.91
CA ASN A 13 17.84 4.34 -3.52
C ASN A 13 18.04 3.84 -2.09
N LYS A 14 18.97 2.90 -1.90
CA LYS A 14 19.24 2.31 -0.59
C LYS A 14 19.59 3.33 0.48
N ASN A 15 20.23 4.43 0.10
CA ASN A 15 20.68 5.43 1.06
C ASN A 15 19.55 6.33 1.56
N THR A 16 18.47 6.45 0.79
CA THR A 16 17.36 7.35 1.10
C THR A 16 16.03 6.63 1.31
N GLN A 17 15.96 5.32 1.03
CA GLN A 17 14.67 4.62 0.99
C GLN A 17 13.94 4.59 2.33
N ASN A 18 14.65 4.51 3.45
CA ASN A 18 13.97 4.44 4.74
C ASN A 18 13.22 5.73 5.05
N ILE A 19 13.87 6.87 4.85
CA ILE A 19 13.23 8.17 5.06
C ILE A 19 12.13 8.40 4.05
N ALA A 20 12.38 8.05 2.79
CA ALA A 20 11.38 8.20 1.73
C ALA A 20 10.15 7.33 2.01
N PHE A 21 10.36 6.12 2.53
CA PHE A 21 9.27 5.22 2.85
C PHE A 21 8.44 5.74 4.03
N GLU A 22 9.08 6.29 5.06
CA GLU A 22 8.35 6.93 6.15
C GLU A 22 7.49 8.08 5.65
N ASN A 23 8.01 8.88 4.73
CA ASN A 23 7.27 9.98 4.14
C ASN A 23 6.08 9.46 3.32
N LEU A 24 6.28 8.37 2.59
CA LEU A 24 5.22 7.76 1.82
C LEU A 24 4.08 7.26 2.72
N ILE A 25 4.44 6.56 3.80
CA ILE A 25 3.45 6.08 4.76
C ILE A 25 2.67 7.26 5.32
N HIS A 26 3.38 8.30 5.75
CA HIS A 26 2.76 9.47 6.35
C HIS A 26 1.79 10.14 5.36
N GLN A 27 2.17 10.20 4.10
CA GLN A 27 1.37 10.84 3.06
C GLN A 27 0.11 10.05 2.72
N TYR A 28 0.20 8.72 2.65
CA TYR A 28 -0.89 7.88 2.14
C TYR A 28 -1.66 7.11 3.21
N LYS A 29 -1.17 7.06 4.43
CA LYS A 29 -1.76 6.25 5.50
C LYS A 29 -3.25 6.49 5.69
N LYS A 30 -3.65 7.76 5.78
CA LYS A 30 -5.05 8.09 6.07
C LYS A 30 -5.98 7.75 4.92
N VAL A 31 -5.58 8.10 3.70
CA VAL A 31 -6.43 7.87 2.53
C VAL A 31 -6.56 6.37 2.25
N LEU A 32 -5.48 5.62 2.42
CA LEU A 32 -5.53 4.17 2.24
C LEU A 32 -6.34 3.49 3.34
N TYR A 33 -6.22 3.98 4.58
CA TYR A 33 -7.01 3.44 5.67
C TYR A 33 -8.50 3.48 5.32
N TRP A 34 -8.99 4.62 4.90
CA TRP A 34 -10.42 4.76 4.61
C TRP A 34 -10.86 3.98 3.38
N HIS A 35 -9.97 3.84 2.41
CA HIS A 35 -10.26 2.99 1.26
C HIS A 35 -10.43 1.52 1.68
N ILE A 36 -9.48 1.01 2.44
CA ILE A 36 -9.51 -0.38 2.93
C ILE A 36 -10.68 -0.57 3.89
N ARG A 37 -10.91 0.42 4.76
CA ARG A 37 -12.00 0.38 5.74
C ARG A 37 -13.37 0.23 5.08
N GLY A 38 -13.55 0.86 3.93
CA GLY A 38 -14.77 0.73 3.15
C GLY A 38 -14.99 -0.67 2.59
N ILE A 39 -13.91 -1.42 2.38
CA ILE A 39 -14.00 -2.80 1.87
C ILE A 39 -14.17 -3.79 3.01
N LEU A 40 -13.41 -3.65 4.10
CA LEU A 40 -13.35 -4.63 5.17
C LEU A 40 -14.33 -4.40 6.31
N LEU A 41 -14.80 -3.18 6.47
CA LEU A 41 -15.84 -2.80 7.41
C LEU A 41 -15.48 -2.90 8.91
N ASN A 42 -14.24 -3.23 9.26
CA ASN A 42 -13.82 -3.15 10.67
C ASN A 42 -12.39 -2.64 10.79
N HIS A 43 -12.11 -2.10 11.97
CA HIS A 43 -10.88 -1.38 12.24
C HIS A 43 -9.64 -2.28 12.30
N ASP A 44 -9.76 -3.40 13.00
CA ASP A 44 -8.61 -4.27 13.23
C ASP A 44 -8.13 -4.92 11.93
N ASP A 45 -9.05 -5.43 11.14
CA ASP A 45 -8.72 -6.02 9.84
C ASP A 45 -8.15 -4.96 8.90
N THR A 46 -8.70 -3.74 8.96
CA THR A 46 -8.20 -2.63 8.13
C THR A 46 -6.75 -2.31 8.46
N ASN A 47 -6.40 -2.25 9.74
CA ASN A 47 -5.03 -1.98 10.15
C ASN A 47 -4.07 -3.08 9.70
N ASP A 48 -4.49 -4.34 9.80
CA ASP A 48 -3.66 -5.46 9.35
C ASP A 48 -3.40 -5.38 7.84
N VAL A 49 -4.44 -5.10 7.07
CA VAL A 49 -4.30 -5.01 5.61
C VAL A 49 -3.51 -3.77 5.21
N LEU A 50 -3.70 -2.66 5.93
CA LEU A 50 -2.94 -1.45 5.67
C LEU A 50 -1.44 -1.69 5.85
N GLN A 51 -1.07 -2.36 6.91
CA GLN A 51 0.31 -2.71 7.19
C GLN A 51 0.89 -3.61 6.10
N ASN A 52 0.14 -4.65 5.72
CA ASN A 52 0.54 -5.55 4.65
C ASN A 52 0.69 -4.82 3.31
N THR A 53 -0.17 -3.85 3.06
CA THR A 53 -0.10 -3.03 1.85
C THR A 53 1.23 -2.29 1.78
N PHE A 54 1.63 -1.64 2.87
CA PHE A 54 2.90 -0.91 2.87
C PHE A 54 4.11 -1.83 2.75
N VAL A 55 4.03 -3.03 3.35
CA VAL A 55 5.10 -4.02 3.18
C VAL A 55 5.23 -4.40 1.71
N LYS A 56 4.12 -4.61 1.02
CA LYS A 56 4.15 -4.96 -0.41
C LYS A 56 4.64 -3.79 -1.26
N VAL A 57 4.28 -2.57 -0.90
CA VAL A 57 4.79 -1.39 -1.59
C VAL A 57 6.32 -1.35 -1.47
N PHE A 58 6.84 -1.51 -0.26
CA PHE A 58 8.28 -1.49 -0.03
C PHE A 58 9.00 -2.56 -0.84
N ARG A 59 8.46 -3.77 -0.84
CA ARG A 59 9.07 -4.89 -1.56
C ARG A 59 8.98 -4.73 -3.08
N GLY A 60 7.89 -4.12 -3.56
CA GLY A 60 7.64 -4.02 -4.99
C GLY A 60 8.15 -2.76 -5.65
N ILE A 61 8.62 -1.77 -4.88
CA ILE A 61 8.95 -0.46 -5.44
C ILE A 61 10.06 -0.53 -6.49
N GLN A 62 10.98 -1.48 -6.36
CA GLN A 62 12.06 -1.62 -7.34
C GLN A 62 11.53 -1.99 -8.73
N ASN A 63 10.37 -2.64 -8.79
CA ASN A 63 9.74 -3.06 -10.04
C ASN A 63 8.74 -2.03 -10.57
N PHE A 64 8.47 -0.98 -9.83
CA PHE A 64 7.57 0.07 -10.29
C PHE A 64 8.27 0.88 -11.40
N LYS A 65 7.66 0.88 -12.58
CA LYS A 65 8.28 1.47 -13.78
C LYS A 65 7.68 2.80 -14.21
N GLY A 66 6.73 3.33 -13.43
CA GLY A 66 6.11 4.59 -13.77
C GLY A 66 5.02 4.49 -14.84
N ASP A 67 4.50 3.29 -15.09
CA ASP A 67 3.41 3.09 -16.05
C ASP A 67 2.11 3.72 -15.58
N SER A 68 2.00 3.98 -14.29
CA SER A 68 0.88 4.68 -13.69
C SER A 68 1.44 5.66 -12.67
N LYS A 69 0.57 6.49 -12.12
CA LYS A 69 0.95 7.32 -10.97
C LYS A 69 1.26 6.42 -9.78
N LEU A 70 2.18 6.85 -8.94
CA LEU A 70 2.53 6.10 -7.74
C LEU A 70 1.30 5.78 -6.89
N TYR A 71 0.45 6.77 -6.65
CA TYR A 71 -0.76 6.57 -5.87
C TYR A 71 -1.66 5.49 -6.48
N THR A 72 -1.83 5.48 -7.80
CA THR A 72 -2.65 4.50 -8.49
C THR A 72 -2.12 3.08 -8.26
N TRP A 73 -0.82 2.93 -8.32
CA TRP A 73 -0.16 1.65 -8.08
C TRP A 73 -0.36 1.18 -6.65
N ILE A 74 -0.15 2.08 -5.68
CA ILE A 74 -0.34 1.77 -4.25
C ILE A 74 -1.80 1.41 -3.97
N TYR A 75 -2.71 2.19 -4.52
CA TYR A 75 -4.15 1.99 -4.35
C TYR A 75 -4.58 0.61 -4.85
N ARG A 76 -4.03 0.19 -5.98
CA ARG A 76 -4.31 -1.13 -6.55
C ARG A 76 -3.81 -2.24 -5.63
N ILE A 77 -2.63 -2.06 -5.06
CA ILE A 77 -2.10 -3.03 -4.08
C ILE A 77 -3.04 -3.12 -2.89
N ALA A 78 -3.49 -1.98 -2.35
CA ALA A 78 -4.40 -1.95 -1.21
C ALA A 78 -5.71 -2.67 -1.51
N THR A 79 -6.27 -2.43 -2.70
CA THR A 79 -7.51 -3.08 -3.12
C THR A 79 -7.32 -4.59 -3.21
N ASN A 80 -6.24 -5.02 -3.86
CA ASN A 80 -5.97 -6.45 -4.01
C ASN A 80 -5.75 -7.14 -2.66
N GLU A 81 -5.02 -6.49 -1.75
CA GLU A 81 -4.82 -7.02 -0.41
C GLU A 81 -6.13 -7.16 0.36
N SER A 82 -7.00 -6.15 0.23
CA SER A 82 -8.30 -6.18 0.89
C SER A 82 -9.16 -7.33 0.37
N LEU A 83 -9.21 -7.51 -0.94
CA LEU A 83 -9.99 -8.58 -1.55
C LEU A 83 -9.43 -9.95 -1.20
N ASN A 84 -8.10 -10.10 -1.18
CA ASN A 84 -7.47 -11.34 -0.77
C ASN A 84 -7.78 -11.67 0.69
N PHE A 85 -7.79 -10.66 1.54
CA PHE A 85 -8.14 -10.83 2.95
C PHE A 85 -9.56 -11.38 3.09
N LEU A 86 -10.51 -10.77 2.37
CA LEU A 86 -11.91 -11.23 2.40
C LEU A 86 -12.06 -12.66 1.92
N ARG A 87 -11.35 -13.04 0.85
CA ARG A 87 -11.40 -14.41 0.34
C ARG A 87 -10.88 -15.40 1.36
N THR A 88 -9.77 -15.09 1.99
CA THR A 88 -9.17 -15.96 3.00
C THR A 88 -10.09 -16.10 4.20
N LYS A 89 -10.66 -14.99 4.66
CA LYS A 89 -11.59 -15.00 5.80
C LYS A 89 -12.84 -15.82 5.48
N SER A 90 -13.38 -15.66 4.27
CA SER A 90 -14.55 -16.41 3.83
C SER A 90 -14.27 -17.92 3.81
N LYS A 91 -13.12 -18.33 3.29
CA LYS A 91 -12.72 -19.74 3.29
C LYS A 91 -12.63 -20.31 4.69
N LYS A 92 -12.04 -19.56 5.62
CA LYS A 92 -11.94 -20.00 7.02
C LYS A 92 -13.31 -20.17 7.64
N PHE A 93 -14.22 -19.25 7.32
CA PHE A 93 -15.56 -19.30 7.88
C PHE A 93 -16.35 -20.51 7.43
N PHE A 94 -16.21 -20.88 6.15
CA PHE A 94 -17.00 -21.98 5.58
C PHE A 94 -16.30 -23.32 5.61
N ASN A 95 -15.06 -23.35 5.98
CA ASN A 95 -14.33 -24.61 6.19
C ASN A 95 -14.28 -24.93 7.68
#